data_ab831f594965b748748020ae29004ca2
#
_entry.id   ab831f594965b748748020ae29004ca2
#
_cell.length_a   1.000
_cell.length_b   1.000
_cell.length_c   1.000
_cell.angle_alpha   90.00
_cell.angle_beta   90.00
_cell.angle_gamma   90.00
#
_symmetry.space_group_name_H-M   'P 1'
#
loop_
_entity.id
_entity.type
_entity.pdbx_description
1 polymer ?
#
loop_
_entity_poly.entity_id
_entity_poly.type
_entity_poly.pdbx_seq_one_letter_code
_entity_poly.pdbx_strand_id
1 'polypeptide(L)'
;METIAKVENTVKPGSTYADATNPDRVDLTAVGGSAAHSPQSPATSPTPRAIYQRVTASIESVMRGQSVAIRRLLAALASGGHVLLEDYPGTGKTTLAKALARSIDAGFKRIQFTPDLLPSDIIGVSVFNQREQTFSFHEGPVFSNIVLADEINRASPRTQSALLEAMAENQVSVDGERRALTQLFFVIATQNPIEFRGTYPLPEAQMDRFAMQFDLGYIRPADEVAVLTAQTGRHPVEAVSPCVSMHDIMRLREGAQAIRMSEELKYYVVRLVTATRAAAGVQLGASPRASIALMKAAQALALFDGHEFVSPEHVREVAAPVIAHRLVLEPQAKFSGVTSRQVVEEILKRVPVPA
;
A
#
# COMPACT_ATOMS: atom_id res chain seq x y z
N MET A 1 -46.22 43.88 25.04
CA MET A 1 -47.36 43.97 24.10
C MET A 1 -47.04 42.97 23.03
N GLU A 2 -47.57 41.80 23.26
CA GLU A 2 -48.68 41.11 22.53
C GLU A 2 -48.18 40.54 21.18
N THR A 3 -48.38 39.30 20.80
CA THR A 3 -49.32 38.27 21.23
C THR A 3 -48.88 36.93 20.70
N ILE A 4 -49.04 35.90 21.51
CA ILE A 4 -48.91 34.49 21.27
C ILE A 4 -50.06 33.99 20.39
N ALA A 5 -49.83 33.04 19.47
CA ALA A 5 -50.88 32.16 19.02
C ALA A 5 -50.31 30.71 18.81
N LYS A 6 -50.68 29.87 19.77
CA LYS A 6 -50.78 28.41 19.69
C LYS A 6 -51.95 28.01 18.77
N VAL A 7 -51.81 26.91 18.03
CA VAL A 7 -52.97 26.08 17.68
C VAL A 7 -52.57 24.63 17.84
N GLU A 8 -53.44 23.94 18.62
CA GLU A 8 -53.40 22.55 19.07
C GLU A 8 -53.97 21.57 18.05
N ASN A 9 -53.50 20.35 18.21
CA ASN A 9 -54.11 19.02 17.98
C ASN A 9 -55.54 18.91 17.49
N THR A 10 -55.75 17.93 16.57
CA THR A 10 -56.88 17.00 16.71
C THR A 10 -56.57 15.65 16.07
N VAL A 11 -56.60 14.63 16.92
CA VAL A 11 -56.72 13.19 16.65
C VAL A 11 -58.19 12.88 16.58
N LYS A 12 -58.66 12.02 15.66
CA LYS A 12 -59.77 11.10 15.88
C LYS A 12 -59.69 9.82 15.03
N PRO A 13 -60.16 8.68 15.60
CA PRO A 13 -60.00 7.32 15.09
C PRO A 13 -61.25 6.70 14.54
N GLY A 14 -61.05 5.53 13.90
CA GLY A 14 -62.02 4.44 13.95
C GLY A 14 -62.93 4.21 12.73
N SER A 15 -62.81 3.04 12.15
CA SER A 15 -64.02 2.19 11.87
C SER A 15 -63.57 0.80 11.44
N THR A 16 -63.97 -0.17 12.25
CA THR A 16 -64.08 -1.60 12.02
C THR A 16 -65.31 -1.94 11.16
N TYR A 17 -65.23 -3.06 10.42
CA TYR A 17 -66.29 -4.10 10.18
C TYR A 17 -65.75 -5.03 9.09
N ALA A 18 -65.43 -6.28 9.39
CA ALA A 18 -66.24 -7.50 9.58
C ALA A 18 -66.67 -8.18 8.26
N ASP A 19 -66.10 -9.32 8.02
CA ASP A 19 -66.66 -10.67 7.92
C ASP A 19 -67.51 -11.02 6.68
N ALA A 20 -67.07 -12.05 5.95
CA ALA A 20 -67.91 -13.10 5.39
C ALA A 20 -67.14 -14.21 4.66
N THR A 21 -67.02 -15.36 5.30
CA THR A 21 -67.35 -16.76 4.84
C THR A 21 -66.78 -17.30 3.53
N ASN A 22 -65.89 -18.24 3.67
CA ASN A 22 -65.67 -19.61 3.10
C ASN A 22 -66.81 -20.19 2.19
N PRO A 23 -66.66 -21.28 1.34
CA PRO A 23 -65.55 -22.23 1.24
C PRO A 23 -65.16 -22.66 -0.20
N ASP A 24 -63.99 -23.27 -0.41
CA ASP A 24 -63.93 -24.55 -1.12
C ASP A 24 -62.57 -25.24 -0.88
N ARG A 25 -62.62 -26.41 -0.29
CA ARG A 25 -61.51 -27.38 -0.17
C ARG A 25 -61.27 -28.01 -1.54
N VAL A 26 -59.99 -28.01 -1.96
CA VAL A 26 -59.47 -29.11 -2.79
C VAL A 26 -58.16 -29.58 -2.17
N ASP A 27 -58.25 -30.80 -1.68
CA ASP A 27 -57.20 -31.65 -1.15
C ASP A 27 -56.44 -32.24 -2.36
N LEU A 28 -55.13 -32.01 -2.49
CA LEU A 28 -54.26 -32.82 -3.33
C LEU A 28 -52.92 -33.04 -2.61
N THR A 29 -52.88 -34.14 -1.88
CA THR A 29 -51.66 -34.86 -1.54
C THR A 29 -50.88 -35.22 -2.79
N ALA A 30 -49.61 -34.71 -2.96
CA ALA A 30 -48.61 -35.41 -3.74
C ALA A 30 -47.19 -34.94 -3.35
N VAL A 31 -46.51 -35.89 -2.78
CA VAL A 31 -45.10 -36.26 -2.98
C VAL A 31 -44.03 -35.28 -2.62
N GLY A 32 -43.34 -35.65 -1.57
CA GLY A 32 -42.08 -35.13 -1.08
C GLY A 32 -40.97 -35.08 -2.10
N GLY A 33 -40.24 -34.01 -2.00
CA GLY A 33 -38.94 -33.78 -2.53
C GLY A 33 -38.18 -32.89 -1.56
N SER A 34 -37.80 -33.47 -0.41
CA SER A 34 -36.84 -32.82 0.49
C SER A 34 -35.53 -32.72 -0.22
N ALA A 35 -35.28 -31.62 -0.94
CA ALA A 35 -33.96 -31.22 -1.30
C ALA A 35 -33.24 -30.88 0.00
N ALA A 36 -32.47 -31.83 0.50
CA ALA A 36 -31.52 -31.61 1.57
C ALA A 36 -30.59 -30.45 1.16
N HIS A 37 -30.83 -29.27 1.76
CA HIS A 37 -29.84 -28.22 1.80
C HIS A 37 -28.64 -28.80 2.58
N SER A 38 -27.65 -29.29 1.86
CA SER A 38 -26.33 -29.56 2.42
C SER A 38 -25.87 -28.24 3.07
N PRO A 39 -25.52 -28.23 4.36
CA PRO A 39 -24.93 -27.05 4.96
C PRO A 39 -23.66 -26.76 4.20
N GLN A 40 -23.63 -25.63 3.46
CA GLN A 40 -22.38 -25.09 2.93
C GLN A 40 -21.48 -24.90 4.14
N SER A 41 -20.42 -25.70 4.21
CA SER A 41 -19.36 -25.52 5.19
C SER A 41 -18.98 -24.04 5.21
N PRO A 42 -18.83 -23.39 6.37
CA PRO A 42 -18.43 -22.00 6.44
C PRO A 42 -17.13 -21.87 5.63
N ALA A 43 -17.15 -21.05 4.60
CA ALA A 43 -15.99 -20.79 3.77
C ALA A 43 -14.85 -20.34 4.71
N THR A 44 -13.91 -21.24 4.98
CA THR A 44 -12.79 -20.96 5.85
C THR A 44 -12.06 -19.76 5.27
N SER A 45 -12.02 -18.67 6.03
CA SER A 45 -11.33 -17.46 5.63
C SER A 45 -9.90 -17.79 5.17
N PRO A 46 -9.41 -17.23 4.04
CA PRO A 46 -8.14 -17.62 3.47
C PRO A 46 -6.98 -17.38 4.46
N THR A 47 -6.01 -18.29 4.49
CA THR A 47 -4.80 -18.09 5.30
C THR A 47 -4.01 -16.87 4.79
N PRO A 48 -3.19 -16.20 5.64
CA PRO A 48 -2.37 -15.07 5.20
C PRO A 48 -1.51 -15.38 3.96
N ARG A 49 -0.93 -16.57 3.89
CA ARG A 49 -0.18 -17.03 2.71
C ARG A 49 -1.07 -17.18 1.47
N ALA A 50 -2.27 -17.70 1.61
CA ALA A 50 -3.21 -17.82 0.48
C ALA A 50 -3.68 -16.45 -0.01
N ILE A 51 -3.81 -15.46 0.88
CA ILE A 51 -4.08 -14.06 0.51
C ILE A 51 -2.95 -13.53 -0.37
N TYR A 52 -1.69 -13.66 0.08
CA TYR A 52 -0.53 -13.27 -0.72
C TYR A 52 -0.53 -13.92 -2.10
N GLN A 53 -0.74 -15.24 -2.18
CA GLN A 53 -0.73 -15.99 -3.44
C GLN A 53 -1.82 -15.51 -4.41
N ARG A 54 -3.03 -15.23 -3.92
CA ARG A 54 -4.13 -14.71 -4.73
C ARG A 54 -3.81 -13.33 -5.30
N VAL A 55 -3.32 -12.42 -4.45
CA VAL A 55 -2.97 -11.05 -4.88
C VAL A 55 -1.81 -11.09 -5.87
N THR A 56 -0.78 -11.91 -5.62
CA THR A 56 0.35 -12.11 -6.54
C THR A 56 -0.13 -12.58 -7.90
N ALA A 57 -0.92 -13.66 -7.96
CA ALA A 57 -1.44 -14.20 -9.22
C ALA A 57 -2.30 -13.18 -9.98
N SER A 58 -3.11 -12.39 -9.25
CA SER A 58 -3.93 -11.33 -9.83
C SER A 58 -3.07 -10.24 -10.48
N ILE A 59 -2.02 -9.76 -9.79
CA ILE A 59 -1.13 -8.74 -10.33
C ILE A 59 -0.28 -9.30 -11.48
N GLU A 60 0.25 -10.51 -11.38
CA GLU A 60 1.06 -11.17 -12.42
C GLU A 60 0.27 -11.43 -13.70
N SER A 61 -1.06 -11.53 -13.63
CA SER A 61 -1.90 -11.66 -14.84
C SER A 61 -1.77 -10.44 -15.76
N VAL A 62 -1.43 -9.28 -15.20
CA VAL A 62 -1.28 -7.99 -15.90
C VAL A 62 0.18 -7.57 -16.03
N MET A 63 0.99 -7.80 -14.98
CA MET A 63 2.39 -7.39 -14.88
C MET A 63 3.33 -8.56 -15.20
N ARG A 64 3.56 -8.81 -16.48
CA ARG A 64 4.42 -9.92 -16.93
C ARG A 64 5.89 -9.65 -16.64
N GLY A 65 6.62 -10.68 -16.22
CA GLY A 65 8.07 -10.64 -16.00
C GLY A 65 8.52 -9.82 -14.77
N GLN A 66 7.58 -9.41 -13.88
CA GLN A 66 7.84 -8.51 -12.76
C GLN A 66 7.68 -9.18 -11.38
N SER A 67 7.84 -10.48 -11.28
CA SER A 67 7.60 -11.26 -10.04
C SER A 67 8.41 -10.75 -8.84
N VAL A 68 9.66 -10.34 -9.05
CA VAL A 68 10.53 -9.80 -7.99
C VAL A 68 10.01 -8.47 -7.46
N ALA A 69 9.60 -7.57 -8.35
CA ALA A 69 9.06 -6.26 -7.97
C ALA A 69 7.70 -6.41 -7.26
N ILE A 70 6.84 -7.31 -7.75
CA ILE A 70 5.55 -7.64 -7.11
C ILE A 70 5.78 -8.20 -5.70
N ARG A 71 6.72 -9.13 -5.53
CA ARG A 71 7.08 -9.71 -4.22
C ARG A 71 7.55 -8.63 -3.24
N ARG A 72 8.42 -7.70 -3.68
CA ARG A 72 8.88 -6.56 -2.87
C ARG A 72 7.75 -5.59 -2.51
N LEU A 73 6.89 -5.26 -3.47
CA LEU A 73 5.71 -4.42 -3.27
C LEU A 73 4.80 -5.00 -2.19
N LEU A 74 4.48 -6.29 -2.30
CA LEU A 74 3.63 -6.98 -1.35
C LEU A 74 4.30 -7.16 0.01
N ALA A 75 5.63 -7.34 0.07
CA ALA A 75 6.38 -7.36 1.32
C ALA A 75 6.32 -6.00 2.04
N ALA A 76 6.44 -4.89 1.31
CA ALA A 76 6.26 -3.55 1.87
C ALA A 76 4.82 -3.32 2.34
N LEU A 77 3.81 -3.74 1.57
CA LEU A 77 2.40 -3.67 1.97
C LEU A 77 2.13 -4.47 3.24
N ALA A 78 2.61 -5.71 3.31
CA ALA A 78 2.44 -6.60 4.46
C ALA A 78 3.20 -6.12 5.70
N SER A 79 4.35 -5.46 5.52
CA SER A 79 5.12 -4.85 6.62
C SER A 79 4.53 -3.54 7.15
N GLY A 80 3.49 -3.01 6.49
CA GLY A 80 2.86 -1.73 6.83
C GLY A 80 3.69 -0.50 6.45
N GLY A 81 4.62 -0.65 5.50
CA GLY A 81 5.46 0.45 5.02
C GLY A 81 5.03 0.95 3.63
N HIS A 82 5.70 1.98 3.13
CA HIS A 82 5.49 2.58 1.82
C HIS A 82 6.68 2.31 0.90
N VAL A 83 6.52 2.45 -0.41
CA VAL A 83 7.58 2.18 -1.38
C VAL A 83 7.92 3.40 -2.24
N LEU A 84 9.20 3.48 -2.62
CA LEU A 84 9.69 4.40 -3.63
C LEU A 84 10.16 3.59 -4.84
N LEU A 85 9.59 3.84 -5.99
CA LEU A 85 10.00 3.26 -7.27
C LEU A 85 10.91 4.25 -7.99
N GLU A 86 12.17 3.89 -8.14
CA GLU A 86 13.11 4.68 -8.90
C GLU A 86 13.32 4.02 -10.26
N ASP A 87 12.65 4.54 -11.30
CA ASP A 87 12.59 3.86 -12.57
C ASP A 87 12.28 4.79 -13.74
N TYR A 88 12.65 4.35 -14.93
CA TYR A 88 12.39 5.05 -16.17
C TYR A 88 10.90 5.23 -16.48
N PRO A 89 10.53 6.20 -17.31
CA PRO A 89 9.16 6.32 -17.82
C PRO A 89 8.76 5.06 -18.60
N GLY A 90 7.47 4.68 -18.53
CA GLY A 90 6.92 3.59 -19.35
C GLY A 90 7.10 2.17 -18.80
N THR A 91 7.76 1.96 -17.67
CA THR A 91 7.99 0.61 -17.07
C THR A 91 6.75 -0.02 -16.43
N GLY A 92 5.60 0.67 -16.40
CA GLY A 92 4.36 0.10 -15.88
C GLY A 92 4.03 0.43 -14.42
N LYS A 93 4.68 1.44 -13.81
CA LYS A 93 4.44 1.87 -12.41
C LYS A 93 2.97 2.11 -12.10
N THR A 94 2.28 2.84 -12.97
CA THR A 94 0.83 3.12 -12.83
C THR A 94 -0.02 1.87 -12.95
N THR A 95 0.34 0.96 -13.87
CA THR A 95 -0.34 -0.32 -14.05
C THR A 95 -0.20 -1.20 -12.81
N LEU A 96 0.99 -1.26 -12.22
CA LEU A 96 1.26 -2.00 -10.99
C LEU A 96 0.39 -1.50 -9.82
N ALA A 97 0.37 -0.17 -9.60
CA ALA A 97 -0.42 0.44 -8.54
C ALA A 97 -1.94 0.21 -8.71
N LYS A 98 -2.44 0.35 -9.95
CA LYS A 98 -3.85 0.06 -10.28
C LYS A 98 -4.19 -1.42 -10.13
N ALA A 99 -3.31 -2.32 -10.57
CA ALA A 99 -3.50 -3.77 -10.44
C ALA A 99 -3.60 -4.17 -8.97
N LEU A 100 -2.70 -3.66 -8.12
CA LEU A 100 -2.77 -3.87 -6.67
C LEU A 100 -4.11 -3.39 -6.10
N ALA A 101 -4.49 -2.14 -6.36
CA ALA A 101 -5.71 -1.56 -5.81
C ALA A 101 -6.97 -2.35 -6.22
N ARG A 102 -7.06 -2.75 -7.49
CA ARG A 102 -8.18 -3.55 -7.99
C ARG A 102 -8.21 -4.96 -7.41
N SER A 103 -7.04 -5.58 -7.22
CA SER A 103 -6.94 -6.93 -6.64
C SER A 103 -7.50 -7.02 -5.22
N ILE A 104 -7.50 -5.91 -4.47
CA ILE A 104 -7.93 -5.85 -3.06
C ILE A 104 -9.19 -4.99 -2.84
N ASP A 105 -9.89 -4.58 -3.90
CA ASP A 105 -11.05 -3.68 -3.87
C ASP A 105 -10.81 -2.42 -3.04
N ALA A 106 -9.65 -1.80 -3.24
CA ALA A 106 -9.23 -0.63 -2.49
C ALA A 106 -9.41 0.65 -3.28
N GLY A 107 -9.74 1.72 -2.58
CA GLY A 107 -9.75 3.07 -3.14
C GLY A 107 -8.36 3.43 -3.69
N PHE A 108 -8.31 3.91 -4.94
CA PHE A 108 -7.08 4.31 -5.63
C PHE A 108 -7.13 5.77 -6.04
N LYS A 109 -6.06 6.51 -5.74
CA LYS A 109 -5.85 7.86 -6.25
C LYS A 109 -4.44 7.98 -6.83
N ARG A 110 -4.31 8.72 -7.93
CA ARG A 110 -3.03 9.13 -8.51
C ARG A 110 -2.86 10.62 -8.30
N ILE A 111 -1.73 11.01 -7.76
CA ILE A 111 -1.27 12.39 -7.63
C ILE A 111 -0.09 12.54 -8.58
N GLN A 112 -0.23 13.35 -9.61
CA GLN A 112 0.89 13.75 -10.46
C GLN A 112 1.57 14.95 -9.82
N PHE A 113 2.80 14.79 -9.38
CA PHE A 113 3.56 15.87 -8.78
C PHE A 113 4.08 16.82 -9.87
N THR A 114 3.76 18.10 -9.72
CA THR A 114 4.16 19.20 -10.61
C THR A 114 4.68 20.36 -9.78
N PRO A 115 5.49 21.28 -10.35
CA PRO A 115 6.05 22.40 -9.58
C PRO A 115 5.01 23.31 -8.93
N ASP A 116 3.80 23.40 -9.49
CA ASP A 116 2.67 24.22 -9.05
C ASP A 116 1.75 23.51 -8.06
N LEU A 117 1.92 22.20 -7.82
CA LEU A 117 1.11 21.43 -6.88
C LEU A 117 1.27 21.96 -5.45
N LEU A 118 0.16 22.24 -4.80
CA LEU A 118 0.12 22.74 -3.41
C LEU A 118 -0.07 21.60 -2.41
N PRO A 119 0.35 21.76 -1.13
CA PRO A 119 0.05 20.82 -0.07
C PRO A 119 -1.45 20.53 0.11
N SER A 120 -2.30 21.54 -0.03
CA SER A 120 -3.76 21.43 0.05
C SER A 120 -4.36 20.51 -1.02
N ASP A 121 -3.72 20.43 -2.21
CA ASP A 121 -4.17 19.53 -3.28
C ASP A 121 -3.95 18.05 -2.92
N ILE A 122 -3.07 17.79 -1.96
CA ILE A 122 -2.73 16.45 -1.46
C ILE A 122 -3.58 16.09 -0.24
N ILE A 123 -3.60 16.97 0.78
CA ILE A 123 -4.19 16.68 2.09
C ILE A 123 -5.64 17.15 2.21
N GLY A 124 -6.12 17.97 1.27
CA GLY A 124 -7.45 18.56 1.32
C GLY A 124 -7.47 19.99 1.88
N VAL A 125 -8.64 20.60 1.85
CA VAL A 125 -8.85 22.01 2.19
C VAL A 125 -10.23 22.22 2.81
N SER A 126 -10.32 23.12 3.78
CA SER A 126 -11.61 23.59 4.30
C SER A 126 -12.15 24.73 3.44
N VAL A 127 -13.38 24.57 2.98
CA VAL A 127 -14.08 25.55 2.15
C VAL A 127 -15.22 26.16 2.95
N PHE A 128 -15.33 27.49 2.96
CA PHE A 128 -16.43 28.20 3.61
C PHE A 128 -17.71 28.11 2.77
N ASN A 129 -18.74 27.50 3.35
CA ASN A 129 -20.07 27.47 2.75
C ASN A 129 -20.84 28.73 3.16
N GLN A 130 -21.00 29.67 2.22
CA GLN A 130 -21.69 30.95 2.46
C GLN A 130 -23.16 30.79 2.86
N ARG A 131 -23.85 29.73 2.38
CA ARG A 131 -25.28 29.50 2.69
C ARG A 131 -25.48 29.02 4.11
N GLU A 132 -24.62 28.11 4.55
CA GLU A 132 -24.70 27.47 5.86
C GLU A 132 -23.86 28.20 6.92
N GLN A 133 -23.05 29.16 6.52
CA GLN A 133 -22.12 29.91 7.39
C GLN A 133 -21.14 28.97 8.15
N THR A 134 -20.76 27.83 7.51
CA THR A 134 -19.92 26.80 8.10
C THR A 134 -18.72 26.50 7.21
N PHE A 135 -17.64 26.01 7.79
CA PHE A 135 -16.54 25.42 7.04
C PHE A 135 -16.80 23.94 6.83
N SER A 136 -16.67 23.47 5.59
CA SER A 136 -16.69 22.05 5.24
C SER A 136 -15.32 21.61 4.75
N PHE A 137 -14.79 20.52 5.31
CA PHE A 137 -13.52 19.95 4.87
C PHE A 137 -13.74 19.08 3.64
N HIS A 138 -13.00 19.36 2.57
CA HIS A 138 -12.93 18.57 1.37
C HIS A 138 -11.66 17.73 1.42
N GLU A 139 -11.83 16.41 1.54
CA GLU A 139 -10.73 15.46 1.62
C GLU A 139 -9.86 15.47 0.37
N GLY A 140 -8.56 15.51 0.55
CA GLY A 140 -7.58 15.35 -0.51
C GLY A 140 -7.37 13.87 -0.89
N PRO A 141 -6.60 13.61 -1.94
CA PRO A 141 -6.35 12.25 -2.44
C PRO A 141 -5.64 11.32 -1.43
N VAL A 142 -4.99 11.85 -0.39
CA VAL A 142 -4.37 11.03 0.67
C VAL A 142 -5.36 10.21 1.49
N PHE A 143 -6.64 10.58 1.50
CA PHE A 143 -7.69 9.82 2.18
C PHE A 143 -8.13 8.56 1.44
N SER A 144 -7.34 8.13 0.44
CA SER A 144 -7.53 6.87 -0.27
C SER A 144 -6.64 5.76 0.30
N ASN A 145 -6.98 4.49 0.02
CA ASN A 145 -6.22 3.34 0.51
C ASN A 145 -4.86 3.19 -0.19
N ILE A 146 -4.84 3.29 -1.52
CA ILE A 146 -3.64 3.20 -2.36
C ILE A 146 -3.45 4.53 -3.06
N VAL A 147 -2.33 5.17 -2.79
CA VAL A 147 -1.95 6.44 -3.43
C VAL A 147 -0.70 6.23 -4.27
N LEU A 148 -0.81 6.50 -5.57
CA LEU A 148 0.33 6.63 -6.46
C LEU A 148 0.78 8.09 -6.49
N ALA A 149 1.89 8.40 -5.85
CA ALA A 149 2.55 9.71 -5.89
C ALA A 149 3.56 9.73 -7.04
N ASP A 150 3.12 10.14 -8.22
CA ASP A 150 3.91 10.04 -9.45
C ASP A 150 4.83 11.25 -9.61
N GLU A 151 6.12 10.99 -9.83
CA GLU A 151 7.19 11.99 -9.99
C GLU A 151 7.32 12.94 -8.77
N ILE A 152 7.38 12.36 -7.56
CA ILE A 152 7.38 13.12 -6.30
C ILE A 152 8.46 14.20 -6.24
N ASN A 153 9.60 13.99 -6.93
CA ASN A 153 10.72 14.92 -6.99
C ASN A 153 10.45 16.16 -7.87
N ARG A 154 9.30 16.28 -8.55
CA ARG A 154 8.94 17.47 -9.35
C ARG A 154 8.28 18.57 -8.54
N ALA A 155 7.61 18.25 -7.44
CA ALA A 155 6.98 19.26 -6.61
C ALA A 155 7.95 19.89 -5.60
N SER A 156 7.56 21.05 -5.07
CA SER A 156 8.33 21.76 -4.06
C SER A 156 8.56 20.91 -2.80
N PRO A 157 9.65 21.13 -2.04
CA PRO A 157 9.91 20.43 -0.79
C PRO A 157 8.77 20.54 0.23
N ARG A 158 8.03 21.66 0.21
CA ARG A 158 6.87 21.87 1.08
C ARG A 158 5.73 20.91 0.74
N THR A 159 5.46 20.72 -0.55
CA THR A 159 4.44 19.80 -1.06
C THR A 159 4.82 18.34 -0.82
N GLN A 160 6.10 18.00 -1.05
CA GLN A 160 6.63 16.67 -0.71
C GLN A 160 6.44 16.36 0.79
N SER A 161 6.77 17.33 1.67
CA SER A 161 6.66 17.17 3.12
C SER A 161 5.25 16.86 3.58
N ALA A 162 4.21 17.42 2.96
CA ALA A 162 2.81 17.13 3.30
C ALA A 162 2.46 15.65 3.12
N LEU A 163 2.85 15.04 1.99
CA LEU A 163 2.64 13.61 1.77
C LEU A 163 3.49 12.76 2.74
N LEU A 164 4.75 13.13 2.92
CA LEU A 164 5.68 12.36 3.75
C LEU A 164 5.33 12.44 5.25
N GLU A 165 4.70 13.53 5.70
CA GLU A 165 4.13 13.63 7.05
C GLU A 165 2.94 12.69 7.19
N ALA A 166 2.01 12.71 6.23
CA ALA A 166 0.87 11.79 6.20
C ALA A 166 1.30 10.30 6.23
N MET A 167 2.39 9.95 5.52
CA MET A 167 2.98 8.61 5.54
C MET A 167 3.55 8.22 6.90
N ALA A 168 4.19 9.16 7.60
CA ALA A 168 4.85 8.87 8.87
C ALA A 168 3.88 8.75 10.04
N GLU A 169 2.85 9.61 10.05
CA GLU A 169 1.93 9.77 11.17
C GLU A 169 0.59 9.05 10.98
N ASN A 170 0.32 8.53 9.76
CA ASN A 170 -0.97 7.97 9.33
C ASN A 170 -2.15 8.92 9.60
N GLN A 171 -1.89 10.21 9.59
CA GLN A 171 -2.86 11.30 9.78
C GLN A 171 -2.39 12.55 9.04
N VAL A 172 -3.30 13.50 8.88
CA VAL A 172 -3.00 14.85 8.39
C VAL A 172 -3.50 15.88 9.41
N SER A 173 -2.85 17.03 9.45
CA SER A 173 -3.26 18.18 10.26
C SER A 173 -3.70 19.32 9.34
N VAL A 174 -4.98 19.68 9.38
CA VAL A 174 -5.56 20.77 8.59
C VAL A 174 -6.38 21.65 9.51
N ASP A 175 -6.15 22.95 9.48
CA ASP A 175 -6.86 23.97 10.29
C ASP A 175 -6.83 23.68 11.81
N GLY A 176 -5.72 23.09 12.29
CA GLY A 176 -5.57 22.73 13.70
C GLY A 176 -6.26 21.42 14.11
N GLU A 177 -7.00 20.78 13.21
CA GLU A 177 -7.62 19.47 13.43
C GLU A 177 -6.77 18.34 12.90
N ARG A 178 -6.69 17.25 13.67
CA ARG A 178 -6.06 16.00 13.25
C ARG A 178 -7.09 15.09 12.61
N ARG A 179 -6.80 14.61 11.43
CA ARG A 179 -7.66 13.72 10.65
C ARG A 179 -6.90 12.43 10.34
N ALA A 180 -7.38 11.32 10.92
CA ALA A 180 -6.77 10.01 10.69
C ALA A 180 -7.00 9.55 9.26
N LEU A 181 -5.99 8.92 8.68
CA LEU A 181 -6.10 8.25 7.39
C LEU A 181 -6.71 6.84 7.55
N THR A 182 -6.99 6.20 6.44
CA THR A 182 -7.55 4.84 6.42
C THR A 182 -6.56 3.83 7.03
N GLN A 183 -7.06 2.77 7.68
CA GLN A 183 -6.20 1.71 8.25
C GLN A 183 -5.27 1.08 7.20
N LEU A 184 -5.77 0.94 5.98
CA LEU A 184 -4.96 0.56 4.83
C LEU A 184 -4.60 1.83 4.05
N PHE A 185 -3.61 2.54 4.50
CA PHE A 185 -2.97 3.63 3.75
C PHE A 185 -1.63 3.15 3.23
N PHE A 186 -1.46 3.13 1.91
CA PHE A 186 -0.25 2.66 1.25
C PHE A 186 0.14 3.57 0.09
N VAL A 187 1.32 4.15 0.17
CA VAL A 187 1.86 5.05 -0.86
C VAL A 187 2.87 4.30 -1.71
N ILE A 188 2.70 4.41 -3.02
CA ILE A 188 3.67 4.04 -4.04
C ILE A 188 4.15 5.37 -4.64
N ALA A 189 5.30 5.86 -4.20
CA ALA A 189 5.92 7.03 -4.79
C ALA A 189 6.82 6.64 -5.95
N THR A 190 6.93 7.52 -6.96
CA THR A 190 7.85 7.32 -8.07
C THR A 190 8.79 8.51 -8.22
N GLN A 191 10.02 8.24 -8.64
CA GLN A 191 10.94 9.25 -9.11
C GLN A 191 11.65 8.77 -10.38
N ASN A 192 12.01 9.73 -11.23
CA ASN A 192 12.76 9.43 -12.45
C ASN A 192 14.24 9.76 -12.20
N PRO A 193 15.15 8.79 -12.31
CA PRO A 193 16.57 9.00 -12.03
C PRO A 193 17.29 9.89 -13.07
N ILE A 194 16.73 10.08 -14.26
CA ILE A 194 17.35 10.84 -15.35
C ILE A 194 16.97 12.33 -15.34
N GLU A 195 15.85 12.70 -14.76
CA GLU A 195 15.38 14.08 -14.74
C GLU A 195 16.05 14.89 -13.63
N PHE A 196 17.11 15.64 -13.98
CA PHE A 196 17.81 16.53 -13.04
C PHE A 196 17.35 17.98 -13.13
N ARG A 197 16.76 18.42 -14.26
CA ARG A 197 16.33 19.83 -14.44
C ARG A 197 14.90 20.02 -13.93
N GLY A 198 14.74 21.01 -13.04
CA GLY A 198 13.42 21.35 -12.49
C GLY A 198 12.91 20.35 -11.48
N THR A 199 13.79 19.54 -10.86
CA THR A 199 13.46 18.60 -9.81
C THR A 199 14.03 19.03 -8.46
N TYR A 200 13.35 18.64 -7.39
CA TYR A 200 13.79 18.82 -6.02
C TYR A 200 14.03 17.42 -5.43
N PRO A 201 15.29 17.01 -5.26
CA PRO A 201 15.60 15.70 -4.68
C PRO A 201 15.03 15.60 -3.29
N LEU A 202 14.55 14.41 -2.93
CA LEU A 202 14.08 14.13 -1.58
C LEU A 202 15.26 14.20 -0.60
N PRO A 203 15.15 14.97 0.50
CA PRO A 203 16.15 14.95 1.56
C PRO A 203 16.30 13.55 2.16
N GLU A 204 17.49 13.23 2.64
CA GLU A 204 17.84 11.91 3.20
C GLU A 204 16.93 11.51 4.36
N ALA A 205 16.58 12.46 5.24
CA ALA A 205 15.66 12.23 6.36
C ALA A 205 14.24 11.87 5.90
N GLN A 206 13.87 12.28 4.69
CA GLN A 206 12.58 11.96 4.08
C GLN A 206 12.61 10.61 3.36
N MET A 207 13.75 10.25 2.77
CA MET A 207 13.97 8.93 2.17
C MET A 207 13.80 7.80 3.19
N ASP A 208 14.20 8.02 4.44
CA ASP A 208 14.08 7.04 5.54
C ASP A 208 12.63 6.67 5.90
N ARG A 209 11.63 7.41 5.40
CA ARG A 209 10.19 7.11 5.59
C ARG A 209 9.67 6.00 4.67
N PHE A 210 10.36 5.75 3.55
CA PHE A 210 10.02 4.62 2.68
C PHE A 210 10.57 3.32 3.26
N ALA A 211 9.76 2.27 3.32
CA ALA A 211 10.21 0.95 3.77
C ALA A 211 11.22 0.34 2.80
N MET A 212 10.96 0.48 1.51
CA MET A 212 11.80 -0.04 0.44
C MET A 212 11.89 0.93 -0.73
N GLN A 213 13.06 0.90 -1.39
CA GLN A 213 13.26 1.47 -2.73
C GLN A 213 13.69 0.37 -3.68
N PHE A 214 13.06 0.29 -4.85
CA PHE A 214 13.44 -0.64 -5.92
C PHE A 214 12.94 -0.13 -7.28
N ASP A 215 13.41 -0.77 -8.32
CA ASP A 215 13.04 -0.56 -9.72
C ASP A 215 12.17 -1.72 -10.24
N LEU A 216 11.37 -1.47 -11.25
CA LEU A 216 10.71 -2.50 -12.04
C LEU A 216 11.69 -3.03 -13.10
N GLY A 217 12.45 -2.13 -13.71
CA GLY A 217 13.36 -2.42 -14.78
C GLY A 217 12.64 -2.83 -16.08
N TYR A 218 13.44 -3.17 -17.07
CA TYR A 218 12.91 -3.70 -18.34
C TYR A 218 12.62 -5.19 -18.23
N ILE A 219 11.52 -5.61 -18.84
CA ILE A 219 11.14 -7.01 -18.92
C ILE A 219 11.89 -7.71 -20.08
N ARG A 220 11.93 -9.03 -20.04
CA ARG A 220 12.54 -9.80 -21.12
C ARG A 220 11.74 -9.65 -22.42
N PRO A 221 12.38 -9.74 -23.60
CA PRO A 221 11.69 -9.60 -24.89
C PRO A 221 10.46 -10.51 -25.05
N ALA A 222 10.51 -11.73 -24.53
CA ALA A 222 9.37 -12.65 -24.58
C ALA A 222 8.17 -12.16 -23.76
N ASP A 223 8.43 -11.57 -22.58
CA ASP A 223 7.39 -10.98 -21.73
C ASP A 223 6.83 -9.69 -22.37
N GLU A 224 7.67 -8.92 -23.08
CA GLU A 224 7.25 -7.72 -23.81
C GLU A 224 6.31 -8.07 -24.97
N VAL A 225 6.61 -9.11 -25.74
CA VAL A 225 5.70 -9.63 -26.78
C VAL A 225 4.35 -10.04 -26.18
N ALA A 226 4.35 -10.68 -25.01
CA ALA A 226 3.11 -11.04 -24.32
C ALA A 226 2.30 -9.80 -23.88
N VAL A 227 2.97 -8.72 -23.46
CA VAL A 227 2.34 -7.44 -23.14
C VAL A 227 1.72 -6.83 -24.40
N LEU A 228 2.43 -6.79 -25.53
CA LEU A 228 1.90 -6.28 -26.80
C LEU A 228 0.65 -7.05 -27.23
N THR A 229 0.69 -8.38 -27.15
CA THR A 229 -0.44 -9.24 -27.49
C THR A 229 -1.66 -8.96 -26.61
N ALA A 230 -1.45 -8.72 -25.33
CA ALA A 230 -2.53 -8.41 -24.39
C ALA A 230 -3.16 -7.03 -24.60
N GLN A 231 -2.49 -6.10 -25.30
CA GLN A 231 -2.96 -4.73 -25.56
C GLN A 231 -3.89 -4.61 -26.81
N THR A 232 -4.19 -5.71 -27.49
CA THR A 232 -5.03 -5.69 -28.70
C THR A 232 -6.51 -5.38 -28.44
N GLY A 233 -6.94 -5.17 -27.19
CA GLY A 233 -8.29 -4.86 -26.79
C GLY A 233 -8.34 -3.82 -25.67
N ARG A 234 -9.14 -4.10 -24.64
CA ARG A 234 -9.18 -3.27 -23.42
C ARG A 234 -7.88 -3.45 -22.63
N HIS A 235 -7.47 -2.38 -21.95
CA HIS A 235 -6.24 -2.45 -21.14
C HIS A 235 -6.35 -3.57 -20.08
N PRO A 236 -5.41 -4.53 -20.01
CA PRO A 236 -5.53 -5.72 -19.16
C PRO A 236 -5.85 -5.41 -17.70
N VAL A 237 -5.38 -4.27 -17.17
CA VAL A 237 -5.67 -3.85 -15.79
C VAL A 237 -7.17 -3.62 -15.55
N GLU A 238 -7.95 -3.32 -16.60
CA GLU A 238 -9.40 -3.11 -16.46
C GLU A 238 -10.16 -4.41 -16.22
N ALA A 239 -9.59 -5.52 -16.60
CA ALA A 239 -10.14 -6.87 -16.40
C ALA A 239 -9.82 -7.44 -15.00
N VAL A 240 -8.93 -6.81 -14.24
CA VAL A 240 -8.61 -7.25 -12.87
C VAL A 240 -9.83 -7.06 -11.99
N SER A 241 -10.28 -8.15 -11.37
CA SER A 241 -11.35 -8.16 -10.38
C SER A 241 -10.79 -8.37 -8.97
N PRO A 242 -11.46 -7.87 -7.93
CA PRO A 242 -11.07 -8.12 -6.55
C PRO A 242 -10.97 -9.62 -6.24
N CYS A 243 -9.87 -10.06 -5.69
CA CYS A 243 -9.62 -11.46 -5.30
C CYS A 243 -9.53 -11.65 -3.79
N VAL A 244 -9.35 -10.56 -3.06
CA VAL A 244 -9.34 -10.49 -1.59
C VAL A 244 -9.95 -9.15 -1.13
N SER A 245 -10.39 -9.08 0.12
CA SER A 245 -10.91 -7.87 0.74
C SER A 245 -9.79 -7.05 1.43
N MET A 246 -10.08 -5.79 1.78
CA MET A 246 -9.18 -4.99 2.64
C MET A 246 -8.96 -5.65 4.01
N HIS A 247 -9.98 -6.31 4.56
CA HIS A 247 -9.84 -7.07 5.80
C HIS A 247 -8.83 -8.21 5.67
N ASP A 248 -8.79 -8.89 4.53
CA ASP A 248 -7.78 -9.92 4.27
C ASP A 248 -6.37 -9.34 4.24
N ILE A 249 -6.19 -8.12 3.71
CA ILE A 249 -4.88 -7.45 3.75
C ILE A 249 -4.46 -7.13 5.20
N MET A 250 -5.39 -6.74 6.07
CA MET A 250 -5.08 -6.56 7.48
C MET A 250 -4.65 -7.88 8.14
N ARG A 251 -5.33 -8.99 7.82
CA ARG A 251 -4.92 -10.34 8.26
C ARG A 251 -3.55 -10.76 7.71
N LEU A 252 -3.23 -10.38 6.47
CA LEU A 252 -1.90 -10.57 5.89
C LEU A 252 -0.82 -9.84 6.71
N ARG A 253 -1.08 -8.58 7.11
CA ARG A 253 -0.20 -7.78 7.96
C ARG A 253 0.00 -8.41 9.34
N GLU A 254 -1.07 -8.81 9.98
CA GLU A 254 -1.04 -9.50 11.29
C GLU A 254 -0.27 -10.82 11.19
N GLY A 255 -0.52 -11.61 10.14
CA GLY A 255 0.20 -12.85 9.88
C GLY A 255 1.70 -12.63 9.69
N ALA A 256 2.10 -11.58 8.97
CA ALA A 256 3.51 -11.24 8.80
C ALA A 256 4.16 -10.84 10.15
N GLN A 257 3.47 -10.05 10.97
CA GLN A 257 3.97 -9.64 12.29
C GLN A 257 4.10 -10.81 13.27
N ALA A 258 3.29 -11.86 13.11
CA ALA A 258 3.32 -13.07 13.93
C ALA A 258 4.51 -13.99 13.61
N ILE A 259 5.18 -13.82 12.46
CA ILE A 259 6.37 -14.60 12.10
C ILE A 259 7.51 -14.29 13.06
N ARG A 260 8.07 -15.33 13.67
CA ARG A 260 9.11 -15.21 14.68
C ARG A 260 10.49 -14.96 14.06
N MET A 261 11.31 -14.18 14.75
CA MET A 261 12.73 -13.96 14.42
C MET A 261 13.55 -14.24 15.67
N SER A 262 14.59 -15.08 15.55
CA SER A 262 15.48 -15.41 16.66
C SER A 262 16.29 -14.19 17.10
N GLU A 263 16.80 -14.21 18.34
CA GLU A 263 17.65 -13.12 18.85
C GLU A 263 18.94 -12.99 18.04
N GLU A 264 19.55 -14.12 17.65
CA GLU A 264 20.75 -14.15 16.82
C GLU A 264 20.52 -13.44 15.48
N LEU A 265 19.34 -13.65 14.88
CA LEU A 265 18.98 -13.02 13.62
C LEU A 265 18.64 -11.54 13.78
N LYS A 266 18.07 -11.12 14.93
CA LYS A 266 17.91 -9.69 15.25
C LYS A 266 19.28 -9.02 15.40
N TYR A 267 20.24 -9.67 16.06
CA TYR A 267 21.61 -9.15 16.11
C TYR A 267 22.27 -9.10 14.73
N TYR A 268 22.00 -10.06 13.85
CA TYR A 268 22.47 -10.02 12.47
C TYR A 268 21.93 -8.80 11.72
N VAL A 269 20.63 -8.54 11.79
CA VAL A 269 19.98 -7.35 11.23
C VAL A 269 20.64 -6.06 11.73
N VAL A 270 20.85 -5.94 13.05
CA VAL A 270 21.49 -4.77 13.67
C VAL A 270 22.94 -4.64 13.22
N ARG A 271 23.69 -5.74 13.12
CA ARG A 271 25.08 -5.75 12.61
C ARG A 271 25.16 -5.26 11.16
N LEU A 272 24.25 -5.71 10.28
CA LEU A 272 24.17 -5.24 8.88
C LEU A 272 23.97 -3.73 8.83
N VAL A 273 23.00 -3.20 9.56
CA VAL A 273 22.69 -1.76 9.59
C VAL A 273 23.82 -0.96 10.22
N THR A 274 24.40 -1.43 11.31
CA THR A 274 25.53 -0.76 11.99
C THR A 274 26.77 -0.72 11.11
N ALA A 275 27.04 -1.79 10.35
CA ALA A 275 28.17 -1.85 9.43
C ALA A 275 28.11 -0.76 8.34
N THR A 276 26.92 -0.28 7.98
CA THR A 276 26.78 0.83 7.02
C THR A 276 27.36 2.13 7.54
N ARG A 277 27.38 2.34 8.86
CA ARG A 277 27.87 3.58 9.51
C ARG A 277 29.39 3.69 9.53
N ALA A 278 30.09 2.55 9.37
CA ALA A 278 31.54 2.46 9.32
C ALA A 278 32.05 2.01 7.95
N ALA A 279 31.19 1.93 6.93
CA ALA A 279 31.57 1.50 5.61
C ALA A 279 32.36 2.60 4.88
N ALA A 280 33.45 2.22 4.19
CA ALA A 280 34.25 3.16 3.42
C ALA A 280 33.42 3.86 2.34
N GLY A 281 33.60 5.16 2.19
CA GLY A 281 32.87 5.98 1.22
C GLY A 281 31.43 6.32 1.60
N VAL A 282 30.98 5.97 2.81
CA VAL A 282 29.68 6.33 3.35
C VAL A 282 29.81 7.50 4.31
N GLN A 283 29.20 8.63 3.96
CA GLN A 283 29.11 9.82 4.80
C GLN A 283 28.05 9.66 5.91
N LEU A 284 26.89 9.09 5.58
CA LEU A 284 25.81 8.82 6.53
C LEU A 284 25.29 7.40 6.30
N GLY A 285 25.39 6.56 7.34
CA GLY A 285 24.86 5.21 7.35
C GLY A 285 23.37 5.15 7.75
N ALA A 286 22.77 3.98 7.62
CA ALA A 286 21.35 3.77 7.89
C ALA A 286 20.99 3.93 9.38
N SER A 287 19.78 4.41 9.64
CA SER A 287 19.20 4.67 10.96
C SER A 287 18.65 3.36 11.59
N PRO A 288 18.27 3.36 12.89
CA PRO A 288 17.54 2.24 13.49
C PRO A 288 16.20 1.92 12.84
N ARG A 289 15.57 2.88 12.12
CA ARG A 289 14.36 2.62 11.31
C ARG A 289 14.63 1.59 10.23
N ALA A 290 15.84 1.57 9.64
CA ALA A 290 16.25 0.56 8.69
C ALA A 290 16.23 -0.86 9.29
N SER A 291 16.69 -1.03 10.55
CA SER A 291 16.64 -2.33 11.24
C SER A 291 15.19 -2.81 11.40
N ILE A 292 14.28 -1.92 11.79
CA ILE A 292 12.86 -2.24 11.96
C ILE A 292 12.23 -2.58 10.59
N ALA A 293 12.51 -1.80 9.56
CA ALA A 293 12.01 -2.04 8.22
C ALA A 293 12.53 -3.38 7.66
N LEU A 294 13.81 -3.68 7.87
CA LEU A 294 14.45 -4.92 7.43
C LEU A 294 13.85 -6.14 8.14
N MET A 295 13.64 -6.07 9.45
CA MET A 295 12.96 -7.11 10.21
C MET A 295 11.55 -7.38 9.69
N LYS A 296 10.72 -6.35 9.59
CA LYS A 296 9.32 -6.47 9.14
C LYS A 296 9.22 -6.99 7.72
N ALA A 297 10.09 -6.53 6.82
CA ALA A 297 10.13 -7.00 5.45
C ALA A 297 10.53 -8.48 5.36
N ALA A 298 11.54 -8.91 6.13
CA ALA A 298 11.96 -10.30 6.20
C ALA A 298 10.87 -11.22 6.79
N GLN A 299 10.11 -10.75 7.78
CA GLN A 299 8.93 -11.45 8.32
C GLN A 299 7.87 -11.66 7.24
N ALA A 300 7.58 -10.64 6.44
CA ALA A 300 6.63 -10.75 5.33
C ALA A 300 7.09 -11.79 4.29
N LEU A 301 8.38 -11.81 3.93
CA LEU A 301 8.92 -12.81 3.01
C LEU A 301 8.82 -14.23 3.57
N ALA A 302 9.16 -14.43 4.84
CA ALA A 302 9.05 -15.73 5.49
C ALA A 302 7.60 -16.27 5.47
N LEU A 303 6.60 -15.39 5.72
CA LEU A 303 5.19 -15.74 5.58
C LEU A 303 4.86 -16.17 4.14
N PHE A 304 5.36 -15.45 3.12
CA PHE A 304 5.11 -15.73 1.71
C PHE A 304 5.64 -17.11 1.31
N ASP A 305 6.79 -17.48 1.84
CA ASP A 305 7.41 -18.77 1.62
C ASP A 305 6.80 -19.90 2.48
N GLY A 306 5.92 -19.54 3.41
CA GLY A 306 5.20 -20.47 4.28
C GLY A 306 6.03 -20.94 5.48
N HIS A 307 6.99 -20.14 5.89
CA HIS A 307 7.80 -20.39 7.06
C HIS A 307 7.22 -19.73 8.32
N GLU A 308 7.38 -20.35 9.46
CA GLU A 308 7.00 -19.80 10.76
C GLU A 308 8.10 -18.93 11.38
N PHE A 309 9.29 -18.94 10.78
CA PHE A 309 10.48 -18.24 11.24
C PHE A 309 11.16 -17.52 10.09
N VAL A 310 11.75 -16.38 10.40
CA VAL A 310 12.63 -15.68 9.46
C VAL A 310 13.96 -16.45 9.36
N SER A 311 14.43 -16.65 8.13
CA SER A 311 15.78 -17.17 7.85
C SER A 311 16.73 -16.02 7.45
N PRO A 312 18.05 -16.25 7.48
CA PRO A 312 19.02 -15.28 6.99
C PRO A 312 18.81 -14.88 5.53
N GLU A 313 18.32 -15.81 4.69
CA GLU A 313 18.04 -15.58 3.26
C GLU A 313 16.96 -14.52 3.09
N HIS A 314 15.89 -14.55 3.88
CA HIS A 314 14.84 -13.53 3.84
C HIS A 314 15.38 -12.14 4.16
N VAL A 315 16.30 -12.04 5.13
CA VAL A 315 16.97 -10.77 5.47
C VAL A 315 17.84 -10.29 4.30
N ARG A 316 18.63 -11.19 3.71
CA ARG A 316 19.54 -10.89 2.60
C ARG A 316 18.78 -10.45 1.33
N GLU A 317 17.64 -11.07 1.03
CA GLU A 317 16.81 -10.75 -0.15
C GLU A 317 16.35 -9.29 -0.14
N VAL A 318 15.96 -8.77 1.02
CA VAL A 318 15.43 -7.39 1.14
C VAL A 318 16.44 -6.38 1.67
N ALA A 319 17.68 -6.79 2.00
CA ALA A 319 18.67 -5.88 2.56
C ALA A 319 18.98 -4.69 1.65
N ALA A 320 19.26 -4.91 0.37
CA ALA A 320 19.56 -3.82 -0.57
C ALA A 320 18.34 -2.91 -0.80
N PRO A 321 17.12 -3.40 -1.12
CA PRO A 321 15.94 -2.56 -1.24
C PRO A 321 15.59 -1.74 0.01
N VAL A 322 15.90 -2.27 1.21
CA VAL A 322 15.59 -1.59 2.48
C VAL A 322 16.69 -0.61 2.89
N ILE A 323 17.96 -0.93 2.68
CA ILE A 323 19.09 -0.18 3.26
C ILE A 323 19.65 0.85 2.26
N ALA A 324 19.77 0.51 0.97
CA ALA A 324 20.59 1.29 0.04
C ALA A 324 20.15 2.75 -0.10
N HIS A 325 18.84 3.02 -0.16
CA HIS A 325 18.30 4.38 -0.30
C HIS A 325 18.46 5.26 0.95
N ARG A 326 18.91 4.68 2.05
CA ARG A 326 19.16 5.37 3.34
C ARG A 326 20.62 5.76 3.52
N LEU A 327 21.48 5.38 2.57
CA LEU A 327 22.90 5.68 2.65
C LEU A 327 23.23 6.96 1.87
N VAL A 328 23.97 7.86 2.50
CA VAL A 328 24.59 9.00 1.83
C VAL A 328 26.03 8.67 1.59
N LEU A 329 26.43 8.62 0.32
CA LEU A 329 27.81 8.36 -0.06
C LEU A 329 28.60 9.66 -0.10
N GLU A 330 29.89 9.59 0.25
CA GLU A 330 30.83 10.67 0.07
C GLU A 330 30.92 11.08 -1.41
N PRO A 331 31.10 12.39 -1.72
CA PRO A 331 31.20 12.84 -3.09
C PRO A 331 32.28 12.09 -3.89
N GLN A 332 33.43 11.83 -3.27
CA GLN A 332 34.53 11.12 -3.90
C GLN A 332 34.16 9.67 -4.28
N ALA A 333 33.42 8.97 -3.41
CA ALA A 333 32.94 7.61 -3.69
C ALA A 333 31.93 7.62 -4.85
N LYS A 334 31.01 8.59 -4.89
CA LYS A 334 30.06 8.77 -6.00
C LYS A 334 30.79 9.02 -7.33
N PHE A 335 31.80 9.90 -7.33
CA PHE A 335 32.62 10.18 -8.53
C PHE A 335 33.38 8.95 -9.02
N SER A 336 33.76 8.06 -8.11
CA SER A 336 34.45 6.79 -8.45
C SER A 336 33.47 5.70 -8.92
N GLY A 337 32.16 6.01 -9.06
CA GLY A 337 31.14 5.09 -9.54
C GLY A 337 30.63 4.10 -8.49
N VAL A 338 30.94 4.30 -7.21
CA VAL A 338 30.40 3.48 -6.12
C VAL A 338 28.91 3.78 -5.94
N THR A 339 28.10 2.74 -5.83
CA THR A 339 26.65 2.86 -5.56
C THR A 339 26.31 2.38 -4.14
N SER A 340 25.27 2.97 -3.54
CA SER A 340 24.78 2.53 -2.22
C SER A 340 24.41 1.04 -2.21
N ARG A 341 23.91 0.50 -3.32
CA ARG A 341 23.61 -0.92 -3.48
C ARG A 341 24.86 -1.78 -3.38
N GLN A 342 25.94 -1.42 -4.07
CA GLN A 342 27.21 -2.12 -3.98
C GLN A 342 27.78 -2.12 -2.56
N VAL A 343 27.65 -0.99 -1.83
CA VAL A 343 28.06 -0.94 -0.42
C VAL A 343 27.30 -1.95 0.42
N VAL A 344 25.99 -2.05 0.25
CA VAL A 344 25.18 -3.03 0.99
C VAL A 344 25.56 -4.48 0.61
N GLU A 345 25.80 -4.74 -0.68
CA GLU A 345 26.22 -6.07 -1.16
C GLU A 345 27.59 -6.49 -0.57
N GLU A 346 28.53 -5.55 -0.43
CA GLU A 346 29.80 -5.80 0.24
C GLU A 346 29.64 -6.05 1.75
N ILE A 347 28.74 -5.32 2.43
CA ILE A 347 28.44 -5.56 3.83
C ILE A 347 27.83 -6.96 4.01
N LEU A 348 26.94 -7.40 3.15
CA LEU A 348 26.33 -8.73 3.17
C LEU A 348 27.36 -9.87 3.00
N LYS A 349 28.48 -9.60 2.31
CA LYS A 349 29.60 -10.58 2.20
C LYS A 349 30.47 -10.63 3.46
N ARG A 350 30.64 -9.49 4.15
CA ARG A 350 31.55 -9.35 5.30
C ARG A 350 30.93 -9.73 6.62
N VAL A 351 29.64 -9.42 6.82
CA VAL A 351 28.95 -9.71 8.08
C VAL A 351 28.59 -11.19 8.14
N PRO A 352 29.10 -11.94 9.12
CA PRO A 352 28.85 -13.37 9.20
C PRO A 352 27.37 -13.66 9.47
N VAL A 353 26.84 -14.61 8.73
CA VAL A 353 25.49 -15.14 8.91
C VAL A 353 25.45 -15.94 10.22
N PRO A 354 24.44 -15.80 11.07
CA PRO A 354 24.29 -16.67 12.23
C PRO A 354 24.08 -18.12 11.80
N ALA A 355 24.64 -19.04 12.60
CA ALA A 355 24.56 -20.48 12.37
C ALA A 355 23.12 -21.02 12.56
#